data_233125e3ea96b7256a8e3bf73fd1eed6
#
_entry.id   233125e3ea96b7256a8e3bf73fd1eed6
#
_cell.length_a   1.000
_cell.length_b   1.000
_cell.length_c   1.000
_cell.angle_alpha   90.00
_cell.angle_beta   90.00
_cell.angle_gamma   90.00
#
_symmetry.space_group_name_H-M   'P 1'
#
loop_
_entity.id
_entity.type
_entity.pdbx_description
1 polymer ?
#
loop_
_entity_poly.entity_id
_entity_poly.type
_entity_poly.pdbx_seq_one_letter_code
_entity_poly.pdbx_strand_id
1 'polypeptide(L)'
;MNYFKNLLAKSIRQRRFLFTMIAAFLIGVGLSFYLTFMEPVNVQAEITMQKAQALRLVDNYQNYPNESQDKQETYQLLLANNTLSNRQASNLIMEEFPRFNRTSEEIAKIQLQLWETALPDKAFLPSIWQLQQNKVVAAQLEEQEKAPFLTVDNAQTAVALTIQVLLGFGFLFLAFFASDNLLEEKRHFSLIHSYPQVFPIRMISKVGVKMIGHLATISLLLLGITAAMSVFGRWGDWHYPTAIYYHHTWHAVPFWQYFLLVLVLLTSLIIVTELLGFVANVLIPNRYVSFFLLCLCYGLGTIASTPFSKYSPFAVFDLQKILTGEFAVRSQSTVGLGTAFILLFLWGVGAVAFLLIADKKNWLAKGVI
;
A
#
# COMPACT_ATOMS: atom_id res chain seq x y z
N MET A 1 10.26 -0.40 -33.45
CA MET A 1 9.63 -1.67 -33.00
C MET A 1 10.64 -2.81 -32.78
N ASN A 2 11.67 -2.97 -33.62
CA ASN A 2 12.65 -4.06 -33.49
C ASN A 2 13.52 -3.99 -32.23
N TYR A 3 13.90 -2.79 -31.76
CA TYR A 3 14.78 -2.63 -30.57
C TYR A 3 14.08 -3.10 -29.29
N PHE A 4 12.83 -2.70 -29.05
CA PHE A 4 12.04 -3.15 -27.90
C PHE A 4 11.89 -4.68 -27.87
N LYS A 5 11.53 -5.28 -29.03
CA LYS A 5 11.42 -6.75 -29.16
C LYS A 5 12.74 -7.46 -28.84
N ASN A 6 13.85 -6.94 -29.34
CA ASN A 6 15.17 -7.50 -29.08
C ASN A 6 15.59 -7.37 -27.61
N LEU A 7 15.31 -6.24 -26.98
CA LEU A 7 15.55 -6.03 -25.55
C LEU A 7 14.71 -6.97 -24.70
N LEU A 8 13.41 -7.09 -25.01
CA LEU A 8 12.50 -7.99 -24.29
C LEU A 8 12.95 -9.46 -24.44
N ALA A 9 13.28 -9.88 -25.67
CA ALA A 9 13.78 -11.24 -25.93
C ALA A 9 15.11 -11.51 -25.19
N LYS A 10 16.02 -10.53 -25.15
CA LYS A 10 17.26 -10.61 -24.39
C LYS A 10 16.97 -10.74 -22.89
N SER A 11 16.06 -9.92 -22.35
CA SER A 11 15.67 -9.95 -20.93
C SER A 11 15.09 -11.32 -20.54
N ILE A 12 14.16 -11.85 -21.33
CA ILE A 12 13.53 -13.16 -21.06
C ILE A 12 14.56 -14.31 -21.11
N ARG A 13 15.56 -14.23 -21.98
CA ARG A 13 16.62 -15.25 -22.08
C ARG A 13 17.67 -15.16 -20.97
N GLN A 14 17.69 -14.09 -20.17
CA GLN A 14 18.63 -13.98 -19.07
C GLN A 14 18.25 -14.94 -17.94
N ARG A 15 19.17 -15.80 -17.52
CA ARG A 15 18.98 -16.73 -16.39
C ARG A 15 18.55 -16.04 -15.11
N ARG A 16 19.04 -14.81 -14.86
CA ARG A 16 18.67 -13.99 -13.71
C ARG A 16 17.17 -13.65 -13.70
N PHE A 17 16.60 -13.30 -14.84
CA PHE A 17 15.19 -12.98 -15.00
C PHE A 17 14.31 -14.21 -14.70
N LEU A 18 14.62 -15.36 -15.31
CA LEU A 18 13.90 -16.60 -15.04
C LEU A 18 14.00 -17.01 -13.56
N PHE A 19 15.20 -16.88 -12.97
CA PHE A 19 15.39 -17.16 -11.55
C PHE A 19 14.54 -16.25 -10.67
N THR A 20 14.47 -14.95 -10.95
CA THR A 20 13.63 -13.99 -10.20
C THR A 20 12.15 -14.35 -10.28
N MET A 21 11.67 -14.76 -11.45
CA MET A 21 10.29 -15.18 -11.66
C MET A 21 9.94 -16.46 -10.88
N ILE A 22 10.80 -17.47 -10.96
CA ILE A 22 10.63 -18.72 -10.21
C ILE A 22 10.67 -18.44 -8.71
N ALA A 23 11.63 -17.62 -8.25
CA ALA A 23 11.75 -17.24 -6.86
C ALA A 23 10.49 -16.50 -6.37
N ALA A 24 9.94 -15.56 -7.15
CA ALA A 24 8.71 -14.86 -6.80
C ALA A 24 7.53 -15.82 -6.64
N PHE A 25 7.37 -16.76 -7.57
CA PHE A 25 6.32 -17.79 -7.47
C PHE A 25 6.49 -18.66 -6.21
N LEU A 26 7.72 -19.14 -5.95
CA LEU A 26 8.01 -19.97 -4.77
C LEU A 26 7.84 -19.18 -3.46
N ILE A 27 8.17 -17.90 -3.44
CA ILE A 27 7.90 -17.02 -2.28
C ILE A 27 6.40 -16.90 -2.06
N GLY A 28 5.61 -16.74 -3.12
CA GLY A 28 4.15 -16.71 -3.03
C GLY A 28 3.57 -18.00 -2.44
N VAL A 29 4.04 -19.15 -2.90
CA VAL A 29 3.67 -20.48 -2.36
C VAL A 29 4.08 -20.57 -0.89
N GLY A 30 5.33 -20.21 -0.55
CA GLY A 30 5.83 -20.26 0.83
C GLY A 30 5.06 -19.33 1.78
N LEU A 31 4.70 -18.13 1.32
CA LEU A 31 3.87 -17.21 2.09
C LEU A 31 2.49 -17.79 2.37
N SER A 32 1.89 -18.48 1.40
CA SER A 32 0.59 -19.13 1.56
C SER A 32 0.66 -20.24 2.63
N PHE A 33 1.70 -21.07 2.60
CA PHE A 33 1.93 -22.07 3.64
C PHE A 33 2.08 -21.41 5.02
N TYR A 34 2.90 -20.35 5.11
CA TYR A 34 3.07 -19.61 6.36
C TYR A 34 1.74 -19.09 6.91
N LEU A 35 0.92 -18.42 6.07
CA LEU A 35 -0.38 -17.88 6.48
C LEU A 35 -1.38 -18.99 6.87
N THR A 36 -1.32 -20.15 6.22
CA THR A 36 -2.22 -21.27 6.52
C THR A 36 -1.89 -21.95 7.85
N PHE A 37 -0.59 -22.14 8.16
CA PHE A 37 -0.17 -22.91 9.33
C PHE A 37 0.12 -22.10 10.57
N MET A 38 0.48 -20.79 10.41
CA MET A 38 0.81 -19.94 11.55
C MET A 38 -0.37 -19.14 12.10
N GLU A 39 -1.53 -19.13 11.42
CA GLU A 39 -2.75 -18.41 11.80
C GLU A 39 -2.44 -16.99 12.35
N PRO A 40 -1.74 -16.13 11.59
CA PRO A 40 -1.17 -14.88 12.11
C PRO A 40 -2.23 -13.91 12.59
N VAL A 41 -3.48 -14.06 12.17
CA VAL A 41 -4.60 -13.21 12.58
C VAL A 41 -5.83 -14.08 12.86
N ASN A 42 -6.26 -14.05 14.11
CA ASN A 42 -7.52 -14.64 14.54
C ASN A 42 -8.45 -13.52 15.02
N VAL A 43 -9.54 -13.27 14.29
CA VAL A 43 -10.51 -12.21 14.62
C VAL A 43 -11.09 -12.39 16.01
N GLN A 44 -11.28 -13.61 16.47
CA GLN A 44 -11.77 -13.86 17.83
C GLN A 44 -10.78 -13.38 18.90
N ALA A 45 -9.48 -13.59 18.69
CA ALA A 45 -8.43 -13.06 19.56
C ALA A 45 -8.38 -11.52 19.53
N GLU A 46 -8.53 -10.93 18.34
CA GLU A 46 -8.58 -9.49 18.17
C GLU A 46 -9.79 -8.88 18.90
N ILE A 47 -10.98 -9.44 18.75
CA ILE A 47 -12.20 -8.99 19.44
C ILE A 47 -12.05 -9.12 20.96
N THR A 48 -11.43 -10.21 21.42
CA THR A 48 -11.14 -10.39 22.86
C THR A 48 -10.19 -9.31 23.37
N MET A 49 -9.20 -8.94 22.58
CA MET A 49 -8.27 -7.86 22.90
C MET A 49 -8.98 -6.50 22.89
N GLN A 50 -9.80 -6.21 21.91
CA GLN A 50 -10.60 -4.97 21.81
C GLN A 50 -11.56 -4.83 23.00
N LYS A 51 -12.21 -5.92 23.41
CA LYS A 51 -13.04 -5.98 24.62
C LYS A 51 -12.23 -5.65 25.87
N ALA A 52 -11.05 -6.25 26.04
CA ALA A 52 -10.17 -5.97 27.17
C ALA A 52 -9.68 -4.51 27.18
N GLN A 53 -9.39 -3.93 26.02
CA GLN A 53 -9.04 -2.52 25.88
C GLN A 53 -10.21 -1.58 26.24
N ALA A 54 -11.43 -1.91 25.79
CA ALA A 54 -12.62 -1.14 26.12
C ALA A 54 -12.88 -1.13 27.64
N LEU A 55 -12.72 -2.28 28.31
CA LEU A 55 -12.83 -2.38 29.76
C LEU A 55 -11.77 -1.54 30.47
N ARG A 56 -10.50 -1.63 30.04
CA ARG A 56 -9.40 -0.82 30.60
C ARG A 56 -9.66 0.67 30.50
N LEU A 57 -10.21 1.13 29.39
CA LEU A 57 -10.56 2.55 29.23
C LEU A 57 -11.61 2.99 30.23
N VAL A 58 -12.63 2.17 30.50
CA VAL A 58 -13.64 2.45 31.52
C VAL A 58 -13.02 2.48 32.92
N ASP A 59 -12.21 1.47 33.27
CA ASP A 59 -11.58 1.36 34.60
C ASP A 59 -10.63 2.53 34.86
N ASN A 60 -9.80 2.88 33.90
CA ASN A 60 -8.89 4.02 34.01
C ASN A 60 -9.66 5.34 34.19
N TYR A 61 -10.80 5.50 33.54
CA TYR A 61 -11.58 6.73 33.59
C TYR A 61 -12.42 6.84 34.88
N GLN A 62 -12.80 5.74 35.51
CA GLN A 62 -13.49 5.72 36.80
C GLN A 62 -12.66 6.35 37.96
N ASN A 63 -11.34 6.30 37.80
CA ASN A 63 -10.42 6.89 38.78
C ASN A 63 -10.36 8.44 38.72
N TYR A 64 -11.05 9.07 37.79
CA TYR A 64 -11.17 10.53 37.64
C TYR A 64 -12.62 10.95 37.90
N PRO A 65 -12.99 11.32 39.13
CA PRO A 65 -14.38 11.62 39.46
C PRO A 65 -14.89 12.89 38.80
N ASN A 66 -16.07 12.79 38.30
CA ASN A 66 -17.07 13.67 37.72
C ASN A 66 -17.03 15.16 38.10
N GLU A 67 -16.13 15.96 37.53
CA GLU A 67 -16.07 17.39 37.82
C GLU A 67 -16.70 18.26 36.70
N SER A 68 -16.91 17.77 35.48
CA SER A 68 -17.49 18.53 34.38
C SER A 68 -18.44 17.71 33.53
N GLN A 69 -19.40 18.37 32.88
CA GLN A 69 -20.40 17.76 31.98
C GLN A 69 -19.72 16.98 30.84
N ASP A 70 -18.63 17.51 30.28
CA ASP A 70 -17.86 16.88 29.21
C ASP A 70 -17.25 15.53 29.66
N LYS A 71 -16.83 15.43 30.92
CA LYS A 71 -16.30 14.18 31.48
C LYS A 71 -17.39 13.15 31.66
N GLN A 72 -18.58 13.55 32.02
CA GLN A 72 -19.72 12.66 32.17
C GLN A 72 -20.15 12.10 30.80
N GLU A 73 -20.19 12.92 29.76
CA GLU A 73 -20.48 12.50 28.40
C GLU A 73 -19.42 11.51 27.89
N THR A 74 -18.15 11.80 28.06
CA THR A 74 -17.04 10.90 27.73
C THR A 74 -17.18 9.55 28.45
N TYR A 75 -17.54 9.55 29.72
CA TYR A 75 -17.75 8.31 30.48
C TYR A 75 -18.91 7.47 29.92
N GLN A 76 -20.03 8.12 29.54
CA GLN A 76 -21.14 7.43 28.92
C GLN A 76 -20.77 6.80 27.57
N LEU A 77 -19.94 7.47 26.75
CA LEU A 77 -19.41 6.91 25.50
C LEU A 77 -18.50 5.70 25.77
N LEU A 78 -17.67 5.74 26.81
CA LEU A 78 -16.83 4.60 27.20
C LEU A 78 -17.66 3.40 27.67
N LEU A 79 -18.70 3.61 28.46
CA LEU A 79 -19.63 2.56 28.87
C LEU A 79 -20.37 1.96 27.68
N ALA A 80 -20.84 2.80 26.74
CA ALA A 80 -21.47 2.36 25.53
C ALA A 80 -20.50 1.52 24.65
N ASN A 81 -19.25 1.98 24.48
CA ASN A 81 -18.21 1.23 23.77
C ASN A 81 -17.96 -0.14 24.39
N ASN A 82 -17.83 -0.22 25.72
CA ASN A 82 -17.63 -1.50 26.42
C ASN A 82 -18.85 -2.43 26.28
N THR A 83 -20.06 -1.90 26.38
CA THR A 83 -21.31 -2.67 26.22
C THR A 83 -21.41 -3.24 24.80
N LEU A 84 -21.13 -2.43 23.78
CA LEU A 84 -21.16 -2.87 22.38
C LEU A 84 -20.04 -3.88 22.09
N SER A 85 -18.84 -3.71 22.66
CA SER A 85 -17.73 -4.67 22.51
C SER A 85 -18.08 -6.04 23.09
N ASN A 86 -18.78 -6.09 24.25
CA ASN A 86 -19.31 -7.33 24.81
C ASN A 86 -20.37 -7.95 23.91
N ARG A 87 -21.29 -7.15 23.35
CA ARG A 87 -22.33 -7.59 22.42
C ARG A 87 -21.76 -8.12 21.12
N GLN A 88 -20.72 -7.45 20.58
CA GLN A 88 -20.02 -7.90 19.38
C GLN A 88 -19.41 -9.30 19.58
N ALA A 89 -18.72 -9.52 20.72
CA ALA A 89 -18.16 -10.83 21.06
C ALA A 89 -19.25 -11.90 21.17
N SER A 90 -20.40 -11.57 21.77
CA SER A 90 -21.54 -12.51 21.87
C SER A 90 -22.13 -12.83 20.50
N ASN A 91 -22.33 -11.83 19.63
CA ASN A 91 -22.84 -12.02 18.27
C ASN A 91 -21.91 -12.90 17.43
N LEU A 92 -20.58 -12.79 17.62
CA LEU A 92 -19.62 -13.64 16.95
C LEU A 92 -19.73 -15.10 17.40
N ILE A 93 -19.83 -15.34 18.71
CA ILE A 93 -19.96 -16.70 19.27
C ILE A 93 -21.28 -17.34 18.82
N MET A 94 -22.35 -16.58 18.69
CA MET A 94 -23.65 -17.02 18.23
C MET A 94 -23.77 -17.10 16.71
N GLU A 95 -22.72 -16.74 15.97
CA GLU A 95 -22.68 -16.68 14.49
C GLU A 95 -23.78 -15.76 13.89
N GLU A 96 -24.23 -14.76 14.66
CA GLU A 96 -25.19 -13.74 14.21
C GLU A 96 -24.48 -12.63 13.42
N PHE A 97 -23.96 -12.93 12.24
CA PHE A 97 -23.10 -12.05 11.45
C PHE A 97 -23.73 -10.68 11.09
N PRO A 98 -25.01 -10.58 10.70
CA PRO A 98 -25.61 -9.26 10.45
C PRO A 98 -25.60 -8.36 11.69
N ARG A 99 -25.91 -8.93 12.87
CA ARG A 99 -25.84 -8.18 14.15
C ARG A 99 -24.39 -7.88 14.54
N PHE A 100 -23.47 -8.78 14.27
CA PHE A 100 -22.03 -8.53 14.47
C PHE A 100 -21.56 -7.33 13.65
N ASN A 101 -21.87 -7.28 12.36
CA ASN A 101 -21.47 -6.20 11.46
C ASN A 101 -22.08 -4.87 11.90
N ARG A 102 -23.36 -4.84 12.22
CA ARG A 102 -24.01 -3.65 12.76
C ARG A 102 -23.37 -3.15 14.04
N THR A 103 -23.08 -4.06 14.99
CA THR A 103 -22.41 -3.71 16.25
C THR A 103 -20.99 -3.18 15.98
N SER A 104 -20.28 -3.73 15.00
CA SER A 104 -18.96 -3.26 14.58
C SER A 104 -18.99 -1.83 14.03
N GLU A 105 -20.01 -1.50 13.25
CA GLU A 105 -20.24 -0.13 12.74
C GLU A 105 -20.54 0.84 13.89
N GLU A 106 -21.42 0.44 14.85
CA GLU A 106 -21.77 1.25 16.01
C GLU A 106 -20.55 1.50 16.91
N ILE A 107 -19.70 0.49 17.15
CA ILE A 107 -18.43 0.63 17.89
C ILE A 107 -17.52 1.65 17.19
N ALA A 108 -17.35 1.54 15.88
CA ALA A 108 -16.51 2.48 15.14
C ALA A 108 -17.03 3.92 15.22
N LYS A 109 -18.35 4.13 15.19
CA LYS A 109 -18.96 5.46 15.39
C LYS A 109 -18.68 6.03 16.76
N ILE A 110 -18.85 5.24 17.84
CA ILE A 110 -18.58 5.67 19.20
C ILE A 110 -17.08 5.95 19.41
N GLN A 111 -16.20 5.09 18.87
CA GLN A 111 -14.76 5.31 18.98
C GLN A 111 -14.30 6.56 18.24
N LEU A 112 -14.94 6.93 17.13
CA LEU A 112 -14.69 8.20 16.43
C LEU A 112 -15.14 9.38 17.30
N GLN A 113 -16.28 9.31 17.98
CA GLN A 113 -16.71 10.35 18.94
C GLN A 113 -15.72 10.46 20.10
N LEU A 114 -15.24 9.33 20.64
CA LEU A 114 -14.20 9.33 21.68
C LEU A 114 -12.90 10.00 21.24
N TRP A 115 -12.54 9.94 19.95
CA TRP A 115 -11.40 10.69 19.40
C TRP A 115 -11.58 12.22 19.49
N GLU A 116 -12.82 12.71 19.47
CA GLU A 116 -13.15 14.14 19.56
C GLU A 116 -13.14 14.62 21.02
N THR A 117 -13.28 13.72 22.00
CA THR A 117 -13.24 14.06 23.42
C THR A 117 -11.82 14.26 23.96
N ALA A 118 -11.71 14.86 25.15
CA ALA A 118 -10.44 15.04 25.86
C ALA A 118 -9.98 13.77 26.61
N LEU A 119 -10.09 12.59 25.97
CA LEU A 119 -9.67 11.32 26.55
C LEU A 119 -8.15 11.28 26.70
N PRO A 120 -7.57 11.02 27.91
CA PRO A 120 -6.12 11.00 28.12
C PRO A 120 -5.42 9.83 27.45
N ASP A 121 -6.07 8.66 27.33
CA ASP A 121 -5.48 7.40 26.85
C ASP A 121 -5.96 7.02 25.46
N LYS A 122 -5.93 7.96 24.49
CA LYS A 122 -6.29 7.68 23.09
C LYS A 122 -5.44 6.59 22.42
N ALA A 123 -4.29 6.24 23.02
CA ALA A 123 -3.42 5.18 22.49
C ALA A 123 -4.08 3.79 22.49
N PHE A 124 -5.11 3.56 23.29
CA PHE A 124 -5.88 2.32 23.30
C PHE A 124 -7.00 2.28 22.25
N LEU A 125 -7.28 3.40 21.57
CA LEU A 125 -8.23 3.44 20.47
C LEU A 125 -7.52 3.10 19.14
N PRO A 126 -8.17 2.38 18.24
CA PRO A 126 -7.69 2.26 16.86
C PRO A 126 -7.54 3.65 16.22
N SER A 127 -6.67 3.79 15.26
CA SER A 127 -6.48 5.06 14.56
C SER A 127 -7.74 5.51 13.82
N ILE A 128 -7.92 6.83 13.64
CA ILE A 128 -9.10 7.41 13.00
C ILE A 128 -9.35 6.79 11.61
N TRP A 129 -8.29 6.61 10.80
CA TRP A 129 -8.45 6.02 9.46
C TRP A 129 -8.87 4.54 9.53
N GLN A 130 -8.38 3.75 10.49
CA GLN A 130 -8.82 2.37 10.71
C GLN A 130 -10.29 2.32 11.12
N LEU A 131 -10.71 3.19 12.03
CA LEU A 131 -12.11 3.29 12.45
C LEU A 131 -13.05 3.64 11.28
N GLN A 132 -12.66 4.59 10.44
CA GLN A 132 -13.44 4.95 9.27
C GLN A 132 -13.52 3.79 8.24
N GLN A 133 -12.42 3.08 8.04
CA GLN A 133 -12.41 1.89 7.18
C GLN A 133 -13.33 0.81 7.75
N ASN A 134 -13.19 0.48 9.04
CA ASN A 134 -14.00 -0.54 9.71
C ASN A 134 -15.48 -0.18 9.65
N LYS A 135 -15.83 1.09 9.88
CA LYS A 135 -17.21 1.60 9.79
C LYS A 135 -17.81 1.33 8.41
N VAL A 136 -17.11 1.70 7.34
CA VAL A 136 -17.64 1.58 5.96
C VAL A 136 -17.71 0.11 5.53
N VAL A 137 -16.73 -0.70 5.89
CA VAL A 137 -16.73 -2.15 5.58
C VAL A 137 -17.85 -2.86 6.35
N ALA A 138 -18.01 -2.56 7.65
CA ALA A 138 -19.04 -3.18 8.47
C ALA A 138 -20.45 -2.84 7.98
N ALA A 139 -20.70 -1.57 7.61
CA ALA A 139 -21.98 -1.15 7.03
C ALA A 139 -22.27 -1.90 5.72
N GLN A 140 -21.28 -2.08 4.85
CA GLN A 140 -21.46 -2.79 3.58
C GLN A 140 -21.67 -4.29 3.78
N LEU A 141 -21.00 -4.90 4.79
CA LEU A 141 -21.21 -6.30 5.14
C LEU A 141 -22.60 -6.54 5.75
N GLU A 142 -23.12 -5.60 6.55
CA GLU A 142 -24.49 -5.64 7.07
C GLU A 142 -25.49 -5.61 5.90
N GLU A 143 -25.33 -4.65 4.97
CA GLU A 143 -26.20 -4.51 3.80
C GLU A 143 -26.19 -5.77 2.90
N GLN A 144 -25.04 -6.42 2.76
CA GLN A 144 -24.88 -7.64 1.95
C GLN A 144 -25.22 -8.93 2.72
N GLU A 145 -25.54 -8.84 4.01
CA GLU A 145 -25.75 -9.99 4.91
C GLU A 145 -24.58 -11.00 4.91
N LYS A 146 -23.36 -10.50 4.68
CA LYS A 146 -22.15 -11.32 4.61
C LYS A 146 -21.50 -11.51 5.97
N ALA A 147 -20.92 -12.70 6.17
CA ALA A 147 -20.06 -12.95 7.31
C ALA A 147 -18.75 -12.16 7.21
N PRO A 148 -18.21 -11.64 8.34
CA PRO A 148 -16.86 -11.09 8.37
C PRO A 148 -15.84 -12.22 8.11
N PHE A 149 -14.67 -11.89 7.53
CA PHE A 149 -13.58 -12.85 7.52
C PHE A 149 -13.03 -13.06 8.93
N LEU A 150 -13.10 -14.30 9.39
CA LEU A 150 -12.69 -14.68 10.75
C LEU A 150 -11.20 -15.06 10.82
N THR A 151 -10.61 -15.39 9.68
CA THR A 151 -9.20 -15.81 9.58
C THR A 151 -8.57 -15.28 8.30
N VAL A 152 -7.24 -15.10 8.30
CA VAL A 152 -6.47 -14.66 7.13
C VAL A 152 -5.95 -15.90 6.37
N ASP A 153 -6.79 -16.87 6.18
CA ASP A 153 -6.42 -18.20 5.66
C ASP A 153 -6.94 -18.48 4.24
N ASN A 154 -7.37 -17.46 3.52
CA ASN A 154 -7.85 -17.59 2.14
C ASN A 154 -7.01 -16.77 1.14
N ALA A 155 -7.13 -17.12 -0.16
CA ALA A 155 -6.34 -16.49 -1.23
C ALA A 155 -6.54 -14.99 -1.30
N GLN A 156 -7.76 -14.50 -1.15
CA GLN A 156 -8.07 -13.09 -1.22
C GLN A 156 -7.40 -12.29 -0.11
N THR A 157 -7.47 -12.75 1.16
CA THR A 157 -6.84 -12.04 2.28
C THR A 157 -5.31 -12.09 2.20
N ALA A 158 -4.73 -13.22 1.76
CA ALA A 158 -3.30 -13.33 1.53
C ALA A 158 -2.82 -12.40 0.40
N VAL A 159 -3.57 -12.30 -0.68
CA VAL A 159 -3.32 -11.34 -1.77
C VAL A 159 -3.45 -9.91 -1.25
N ALA A 160 -4.48 -9.58 -0.45
CA ALA A 160 -4.67 -8.26 0.13
C ALA A 160 -3.48 -7.82 0.99
N LEU A 161 -3.00 -8.69 1.88
CA LEU A 161 -1.80 -8.43 2.70
C LEU A 161 -0.55 -8.22 1.85
N THR A 162 -0.35 -9.05 0.83
CA THR A 162 0.80 -8.91 -0.08
C THR A 162 0.75 -7.58 -0.84
N ILE A 163 -0.43 -7.19 -1.30
CA ILE A 163 -0.66 -5.89 -1.95
C ILE A 163 -0.34 -4.74 -1.00
N GLN A 164 -0.77 -4.80 0.26
CA GLN A 164 -0.45 -3.76 1.24
C GLN A 164 1.06 -3.58 1.43
N VAL A 165 1.80 -4.68 1.53
CA VAL A 165 3.27 -4.64 1.60
C VAL A 165 3.89 -4.06 0.32
N LEU A 166 3.38 -4.44 -0.86
CA LEU A 166 3.85 -3.90 -2.14
C LEU A 166 3.54 -2.41 -2.30
N LEU A 167 2.41 -1.94 -1.80
CA LEU A 167 2.04 -0.52 -1.84
C LEU A 167 2.86 0.32 -0.86
N GLY A 168 3.20 -0.23 0.31
CA GLY A 168 3.99 0.46 1.32
C GLY A 168 5.49 0.49 0.98
N PHE A 169 6.06 -0.65 0.61
CA PHE A 169 7.50 -0.79 0.41
C PHE A 169 7.93 -0.99 -1.05
N GLY A 170 6.97 -1.11 -1.97
CA GLY A 170 7.26 -1.39 -3.39
C GLY A 170 8.17 -0.37 -4.04
N PHE A 171 8.03 0.92 -3.70
CA PHE A 171 8.92 1.95 -4.21
C PHE A 171 10.39 1.67 -3.85
N LEU A 172 10.70 1.27 -2.61
CA LEU A 172 12.08 0.96 -2.18
C LEU A 172 12.64 -0.23 -2.94
N PHE A 173 11.82 -1.27 -3.13
CA PHE A 173 12.20 -2.43 -3.92
C PHE A 173 12.47 -2.05 -5.38
N LEU A 174 11.59 -1.29 -6.00
CA LEU A 174 11.75 -0.79 -7.37
C LEU A 174 12.96 0.13 -7.50
N ALA A 175 13.19 1.02 -6.52
CA ALA A 175 14.33 1.93 -6.49
C ALA A 175 15.68 1.20 -6.53
N PHE A 176 15.78 0.04 -5.89
CA PHE A 176 16.98 -0.80 -5.95
C PHE A 176 17.29 -1.25 -7.38
N PHE A 177 16.28 -1.67 -8.14
CA PHE A 177 16.46 -2.07 -9.54
C PHE A 177 16.61 -0.87 -10.49
N ALA A 178 15.94 0.23 -10.20
CA ALA A 178 15.99 1.45 -11.00
C ALA A 178 17.36 2.17 -10.87
N SER A 179 18.07 1.98 -9.75
CA SER A 179 19.34 2.63 -9.46
C SER A 179 20.49 2.29 -10.43
N ASP A 180 20.32 1.30 -11.31
CA ASP A 180 21.33 0.84 -12.29
C ASP A 180 20.95 1.13 -13.75
N ASN A 181 19.88 1.88 -14.00
CA ASN A 181 19.25 2.04 -15.32
C ASN A 181 20.19 2.57 -16.41
N LEU A 182 21.01 3.55 -16.10
CA LEU A 182 21.91 4.20 -17.06
C LEU A 182 23.36 3.73 -16.92
N LEU A 183 23.73 3.15 -15.78
CA LEU A 183 25.13 2.79 -15.49
C LEU A 183 25.63 1.69 -16.41
N GLU A 184 24.79 0.72 -16.79
CA GLU A 184 25.12 -0.30 -17.77
C GLU A 184 25.43 0.31 -19.15
N GLU A 185 24.68 1.34 -19.55
CA GLU A 185 24.95 2.08 -20.79
C GLU A 185 26.27 2.86 -20.71
N LYS A 186 26.54 3.50 -19.59
CA LYS A 186 27.80 4.25 -19.40
C LYS A 186 29.04 3.32 -19.43
N ARG A 187 28.93 2.10 -18.90
CA ARG A 187 30.02 1.11 -18.94
C ARG A 187 30.32 0.60 -20.37
N HIS A 188 29.33 0.60 -21.23
CA HIS A 188 29.43 0.11 -22.62
C HIS A 188 29.18 1.23 -23.63
N PHE A 189 29.64 2.43 -23.33
CA PHE A 189 29.36 3.65 -24.11
C PHE A 189 29.74 3.52 -25.59
N SER A 190 30.89 2.93 -25.90
CA SER A 190 31.36 2.73 -27.27
C SER A 190 30.44 1.80 -28.09
N LEU A 191 29.91 0.75 -27.47
CA LEU A 191 28.95 -0.17 -28.12
C LEU A 191 27.60 0.49 -28.34
N ILE A 192 27.18 1.35 -27.43
CA ILE A 192 25.86 1.99 -27.48
C ILE A 192 25.82 3.16 -28.45
N HIS A 193 26.94 3.89 -28.64
CA HIS A 193 27.04 4.91 -29.68
C HIS A 193 26.97 4.36 -31.11
N SER A 194 27.26 3.06 -31.28
CA SER A 194 27.05 2.39 -32.57
C SER A 194 25.61 2.01 -32.89
N TYR A 195 24.69 2.10 -31.91
CA TYR A 195 23.27 1.87 -32.14
C TYR A 195 22.62 3.07 -32.84
N PRO A 196 21.87 2.87 -33.93
CA PRO A 196 21.28 3.96 -34.72
C PRO A 196 20.09 4.64 -34.02
N GLN A 197 19.83 4.34 -32.75
CA GLN A 197 18.63 4.81 -32.06
C GLN A 197 18.93 5.96 -31.10
N VAL A 198 18.08 6.99 -31.19
CA VAL A 198 18.13 8.16 -30.30
C VAL A 198 17.79 7.77 -28.85
N PHE A 199 18.38 8.48 -27.89
CA PHE A 199 18.24 8.23 -26.46
C PHE A 199 16.78 8.06 -25.99
N PRO A 200 15.80 8.92 -26.38
CA PRO A 200 14.41 8.78 -25.92
C PRO A 200 13.79 7.42 -26.27
N ILE A 201 14.06 6.90 -27.47
CA ILE A 201 13.54 5.58 -27.89
C ILE A 201 14.15 4.46 -27.03
N ARG A 202 15.45 4.55 -26.74
CA ARG A 202 16.14 3.57 -25.88
C ARG A 202 15.59 3.62 -24.46
N MET A 203 15.41 4.82 -23.90
CA MET A 203 14.85 5.04 -22.57
C MET A 203 13.46 4.44 -22.44
N ILE A 204 12.52 4.82 -23.33
CA ILE A 204 11.14 4.30 -23.32
C ILE A 204 11.14 2.78 -23.47
N SER A 205 11.97 2.24 -24.35
CA SER A 205 12.06 0.78 -24.53
C SER A 205 12.55 0.06 -23.29
N LYS A 206 13.54 0.62 -22.57
CA LYS A 206 14.04 0.05 -21.31
C LYS A 206 13.00 0.12 -20.21
N VAL A 207 12.37 1.28 -20.01
CA VAL A 207 11.30 1.45 -19.02
C VAL A 207 10.18 0.44 -19.30
N GLY A 208 9.76 0.29 -20.56
CA GLY A 208 8.72 -0.65 -20.95
C GLY A 208 9.10 -2.12 -20.70
N VAL A 209 10.33 -2.54 -21.01
CA VAL A 209 10.81 -3.91 -20.74
C VAL A 209 10.88 -4.18 -19.25
N LYS A 210 11.40 -3.25 -18.45
CA LYS A 210 11.45 -3.39 -16.99
C LYS A 210 10.07 -3.39 -16.35
N MET A 211 9.17 -2.53 -16.82
CA MET A 211 7.76 -2.51 -16.40
C MET A 211 7.12 -3.89 -16.61
N ILE A 212 7.25 -4.47 -17.78
CA ILE A 212 6.73 -5.83 -18.07
C ILE A 212 7.37 -6.85 -17.15
N GLY A 213 8.69 -6.75 -16.90
CA GLY A 213 9.42 -7.64 -16.01
C GLY A 213 8.91 -7.57 -14.57
N HIS A 214 8.74 -6.38 -14.02
CA HIS A 214 8.22 -6.18 -12.66
C HIS A 214 6.77 -6.64 -12.52
N LEU A 215 5.91 -6.30 -13.49
CA LEU A 215 4.51 -6.76 -13.51
C LEU A 215 4.43 -8.28 -13.59
N ALA A 216 5.24 -8.92 -14.44
CA ALA A 216 5.29 -10.38 -14.52
C ALA A 216 5.75 -11.01 -13.20
N THR A 217 6.75 -10.42 -12.53
CA THR A 217 7.23 -10.89 -11.22
C THR A 217 6.15 -10.78 -10.15
N ILE A 218 5.46 -9.63 -10.08
CA ILE A 218 4.34 -9.42 -9.15
C ILE A 218 3.19 -10.39 -9.46
N SER A 219 2.83 -10.55 -10.74
CA SER A 219 1.78 -11.48 -11.14
C SER A 219 2.11 -12.92 -10.77
N LEU A 220 3.36 -13.37 -10.93
CA LEU A 220 3.77 -14.71 -10.52
C LEU A 220 3.78 -14.90 -9.00
N LEU A 221 4.17 -13.88 -8.24
CA LEU A 221 4.06 -13.89 -6.77
C LEU A 221 2.60 -14.10 -6.35
N LEU A 222 1.68 -13.30 -6.89
CA LEU A 222 0.25 -13.39 -6.58
C LEU A 222 -0.37 -14.71 -7.08
N LEU A 223 0.06 -15.19 -8.24
CA LEU A 223 -0.36 -16.48 -8.77
C LEU A 223 0.13 -17.65 -7.90
N GLY A 224 1.35 -17.56 -7.35
CA GLY A 224 1.86 -18.54 -6.38
C GLY A 224 0.98 -18.61 -5.12
N ILE A 225 0.58 -17.43 -4.60
CA ILE A 225 -0.33 -17.34 -3.45
C ILE A 225 -1.69 -17.97 -3.78
N THR A 226 -2.31 -17.52 -4.87
CA THR A 226 -3.65 -17.99 -5.23
C THR A 226 -3.69 -19.47 -5.57
N ALA A 227 -2.68 -19.98 -6.29
CA ALA A 227 -2.58 -21.41 -6.61
C ALA A 227 -2.44 -22.27 -5.37
N ALA A 228 -1.55 -21.89 -4.43
CA ALA A 228 -1.35 -22.65 -3.20
C ALA A 228 -2.61 -22.65 -2.33
N MET A 229 -3.25 -21.49 -2.12
CA MET A 229 -4.50 -21.40 -1.34
C MET A 229 -5.66 -22.14 -2.00
N SER A 230 -5.73 -22.15 -3.33
CA SER A 230 -6.78 -22.89 -4.07
C SER A 230 -6.68 -24.39 -3.86
N VAL A 231 -5.46 -24.94 -3.73
CA VAL A 231 -5.26 -26.38 -3.43
C VAL A 231 -5.89 -26.77 -2.10
N PHE A 232 -5.94 -25.84 -1.13
CA PHE A 232 -6.60 -26.06 0.16
C PHE A 232 -8.09 -25.71 0.14
N GLY A 233 -8.69 -25.38 -1.02
CA GLY A 233 -10.09 -24.99 -1.15
C GLY A 233 -10.42 -23.62 -0.55
N ARG A 234 -9.41 -22.80 -0.27
CA ARG A 234 -9.52 -21.50 0.42
C ARG A 234 -9.39 -20.34 -0.55
N TRP A 235 -10.32 -20.24 -1.51
CA TRP A 235 -10.30 -19.18 -2.54
C TRP A 235 -10.65 -17.79 -2.01
N GLY A 236 -11.59 -17.69 -1.07
CA GLY A 236 -12.14 -16.43 -0.55
C GLY A 236 -13.25 -15.84 -1.42
N ASP A 237 -13.79 -14.68 -1.00
CA ASP A 237 -14.84 -13.94 -1.72
C ASP A 237 -14.25 -12.66 -2.36
N TRP A 238 -14.04 -12.68 -3.67
CA TRP A 238 -13.52 -11.54 -4.43
C TRP A 238 -14.48 -10.35 -4.54
N HIS A 239 -15.74 -10.51 -4.11
CA HIS A 239 -16.72 -9.45 -3.96
C HIS A 239 -16.80 -8.91 -2.53
N TYR A 240 -15.89 -9.34 -1.65
CA TYR A 240 -15.83 -8.84 -0.28
C TYR A 240 -15.48 -7.35 -0.26
N PRO A 241 -16.19 -6.53 0.55
CA PRO A 241 -15.96 -5.10 0.60
C PRO A 241 -14.59 -4.75 1.18
N THR A 242 -13.87 -3.87 0.50
CA THR A 242 -12.57 -3.35 0.91
C THR A 242 -12.64 -1.84 0.91
N ALA A 243 -12.18 -1.21 1.99
CA ALA A 243 -12.22 0.25 2.12
C ALA A 243 -11.12 0.92 1.30
N ILE A 244 -11.49 1.99 0.59
CA ILE A 244 -10.57 2.91 -0.10
C ILE A 244 -10.89 4.35 0.30
N TYR A 245 -9.85 5.19 0.35
CA TYR A 245 -10.01 6.63 0.58
C TYR A 245 -10.04 7.38 -0.76
N TYR A 246 -11.21 7.98 -1.06
CA TYR A 246 -11.44 8.71 -2.29
C TYR A 246 -12.34 9.92 -2.04
N HIS A 247 -12.04 11.07 -2.68
CA HIS A 247 -12.79 12.32 -2.51
C HIS A 247 -13.05 12.70 -1.04
N HIS A 248 -12.01 12.60 -0.18
CA HIS A 248 -12.06 12.94 1.25
C HIS A 248 -12.98 12.05 2.10
N THR A 249 -13.46 10.95 1.55
CA THR A 249 -14.35 9.99 2.22
C THR A 249 -13.85 8.56 2.02
N TRP A 250 -14.24 7.67 2.92
CA TRP A 250 -13.99 6.24 2.76
C TRP A 250 -15.18 5.58 2.08
N HIS A 251 -14.88 4.75 1.10
CA HIS A 251 -15.85 3.98 0.35
C HIS A 251 -15.51 2.51 0.41
N ALA A 252 -16.53 1.65 0.53
CA ALA A 252 -16.36 0.22 0.34
C ALA A 252 -16.53 -0.13 -1.13
N VAL A 253 -15.53 -0.82 -1.68
CA VAL A 253 -15.56 -1.36 -3.04
C VAL A 253 -15.31 -2.85 -3.02
N PRO A 254 -15.83 -3.65 -3.97
CA PRO A 254 -15.49 -5.07 -4.07
C PRO A 254 -13.99 -5.26 -4.24
N PHE A 255 -13.42 -6.31 -3.63
CA PHE A 255 -11.99 -6.55 -3.65
C PHE A 255 -11.40 -6.64 -5.07
N TRP A 256 -12.12 -7.19 -6.04
CA TRP A 256 -11.65 -7.23 -7.43
C TRP A 256 -11.46 -5.83 -8.04
N GLN A 257 -12.32 -4.85 -7.70
CA GLN A 257 -12.15 -3.45 -8.14
C GLN A 257 -10.94 -2.80 -7.45
N TYR A 258 -10.81 -3.03 -6.14
CA TYR A 258 -9.62 -2.62 -5.39
C TYR A 258 -8.34 -3.19 -6.02
N PHE A 259 -8.34 -4.48 -6.36
CA PHE A 259 -7.22 -5.16 -7.00
C PHE A 259 -6.82 -4.52 -8.35
N LEU A 260 -7.79 -4.26 -9.22
CA LEU A 260 -7.55 -3.58 -10.50
C LEU A 260 -7.00 -2.17 -10.31
N LEU A 261 -7.55 -1.40 -9.38
CA LEU A 261 -7.07 -0.06 -9.03
C LEU A 261 -5.61 -0.11 -8.58
N VAL A 262 -5.27 -1.05 -7.71
CA VAL A 262 -3.91 -1.25 -7.22
C VAL A 262 -2.96 -1.61 -8.36
N LEU A 263 -3.35 -2.46 -9.29
CA LEU A 263 -2.52 -2.79 -10.45
C LEU A 263 -2.19 -1.56 -11.31
N VAL A 264 -3.16 -0.65 -11.50
CA VAL A 264 -2.93 0.60 -12.23
C VAL A 264 -1.97 1.51 -11.47
N LEU A 265 -2.15 1.64 -10.14
CA LEU A 265 -1.26 2.44 -9.29
C LEU A 265 0.17 1.87 -9.28
N LEU A 266 0.32 0.56 -9.11
CA LEU A 266 1.64 -0.09 -9.12
C LEU A 266 2.31 0.07 -10.49
N THR A 267 1.57 -0.05 -11.58
CA THR A 267 2.11 0.19 -12.92
C THR A 267 2.62 1.62 -13.07
N SER A 268 1.86 2.60 -12.61
CA SER A 268 2.26 4.01 -12.62
C SER A 268 3.49 4.25 -11.75
N LEU A 269 3.52 3.65 -10.56
CA LEU A 269 4.67 3.72 -9.64
C LEU A 269 5.94 3.11 -10.26
N ILE A 270 5.83 1.95 -10.92
CA ILE A 270 6.95 1.30 -11.62
C ILE A 270 7.52 2.24 -12.68
N ILE A 271 6.67 2.80 -13.54
CA ILE A 271 7.11 3.72 -14.61
C ILE A 271 7.85 4.93 -14.03
N VAL A 272 7.26 5.56 -13.02
CA VAL A 272 7.86 6.75 -12.38
C VAL A 272 9.18 6.41 -11.70
N THR A 273 9.25 5.31 -10.96
CA THR A 273 10.48 4.88 -10.28
C THR A 273 11.60 4.57 -11.26
N GLU A 274 11.29 3.89 -12.37
CA GLU A 274 12.27 3.62 -13.43
C GLU A 274 12.79 4.91 -14.07
N LEU A 275 11.92 5.88 -14.35
CA LEU A 275 12.32 7.21 -14.86
C LEU A 275 13.17 7.99 -13.86
N LEU A 276 12.81 7.98 -12.57
CA LEU A 276 13.58 8.60 -11.50
C LEU A 276 14.96 7.94 -11.34
N GLY A 277 15.05 6.62 -11.55
CA GLY A 277 16.34 5.92 -11.60
C GLY A 277 17.26 6.45 -12.70
N PHE A 278 16.73 6.72 -13.91
CA PHE A 278 17.49 7.39 -14.96
C PHE A 278 17.95 8.79 -14.54
N VAL A 279 17.07 9.59 -13.96
CA VAL A 279 17.39 10.94 -13.46
C VAL A 279 18.52 10.87 -12.41
N ALA A 280 18.39 9.99 -11.42
CA ALA A 280 19.40 9.80 -10.39
C ALA A 280 20.76 9.41 -10.97
N ASN A 281 20.80 8.53 -11.98
CA ASN A 281 22.05 8.11 -12.64
C ASN A 281 22.67 9.18 -13.55
N VAL A 282 21.86 10.13 -14.05
CA VAL A 282 22.38 11.31 -14.76
C VAL A 282 23.08 12.23 -13.77
N LEU A 283 22.45 12.49 -12.63
CA LEU A 283 22.99 13.36 -11.58
C LEU A 283 24.23 12.73 -10.93
N ILE A 284 24.18 11.46 -10.58
CA ILE A 284 25.24 10.78 -9.85
C ILE A 284 25.46 9.39 -10.48
N PRO A 285 26.59 9.16 -11.17
CA PRO A 285 26.87 7.90 -11.84
C PRO A 285 27.36 6.81 -10.87
N ASN A 286 26.69 6.65 -9.73
CA ASN A 286 26.98 5.62 -8.73
C ASN A 286 25.69 4.95 -8.28
N ARG A 287 25.61 3.63 -8.42
CA ARG A 287 24.42 2.84 -8.10
C ARG A 287 23.96 3.03 -6.65
N TYR A 288 24.87 2.97 -5.70
CA TYR A 288 24.53 3.05 -4.28
C TYR A 288 24.03 4.43 -3.89
N VAL A 289 24.66 5.47 -4.43
CA VAL A 289 24.23 6.86 -4.17
C VAL A 289 22.91 7.16 -4.85
N SER A 290 22.69 6.67 -6.09
CA SER A 290 21.40 6.78 -6.77
C SER A 290 20.31 6.06 -6.00
N PHE A 291 20.56 4.86 -5.49
CA PHE A 291 19.62 4.14 -4.63
C PHE A 291 19.30 4.92 -3.35
N PHE A 292 20.36 5.42 -2.66
CA PHE A 292 20.17 6.23 -1.44
C PHE A 292 19.36 7.49 -1.70
N LEU A 293 19.58 8.18 -2.82
CA LEU A 293 18.79 9.35 -3.22
C LEU A 293 17.32 9.02 -3.39
N LEU A 294 16.99 7.90 -4.04
CA LEU A 294 15.62 7.43 -4.17
C LEU A 294 15.01 7.05 -2.82
N CYS A 295 15.76 6.38 -1.95
CA CYS A 295 15.31 6.08 -0.59
C CYS A 295 15.03 7.35 0.21
N LEU A 296 15.81 8.40 0.02
CA LEU A 296 15.61 9.70 0.66
C LEU A 296 14.31 10.36 0.18
N CYS A 297 14.00 10.26 -1.12
CA CYS A 297 12.71 10.70 -1.65
C CYS A 297 11.53 9.96 -0.99
N TYR A 298 11.62 8.64 -0.80
CA TYR A 298 10.63 7.86 -0.06
C TYR A 298 10.52 8.31 1.40
N GLY A 299 11.67 8.46 2.08
CA GLY A 299 11.71 8.91 3.48
C GLY A 299 11.06 10.28 3.68
N LEU A 300 11.30 11.23 2.77
CA LEU A 300 10.65 12.55 2.80
C LEU A 300 9.12 12.45 2.63
N GLY A 301 8.62 11.44 1.92
CA GLY A 301 7.20 11.16 1.79
C GLY A 301 6.58 10.55 3.05
N THR A 302 7.35 9.73 3.78
CA THR A 302 6.84 8.99 4.95
C THR A 302 6.89 9.80 6.25
N ILE A 303 7.78 10.80 6.38
CA ILE A 303 7.91 11.68 7.55
C ILE A 303 6.79 12.74 7.51
N ALA A 304 5.57 12.30 7.61
CA ALA A 304 4.36 13.09 7.37
C ALA A 304 3.85 13.88 8.60
N SER A 305 4.70 14.23 9.56
CA SER A 305 4.25 14.91 10.80
C SER A 305 4.46 16.43 10.81
N THR A 306 4.89 17.03 9.72
CA THR A 306 5.20 18.46 9.64
C THR A 306 4.26 19.20 8.67
N PRO A 307 4.07 20.54 8.80
CA PRO A 307 3.32 21.35 7.83
C PRO A 307 3.79 21.16 6.38
N PHE A 308 5.05 20.80 6.17
CA PHE A 308 5.64 20.49 4.87
C PHE A 308 5.03 19.25 4.23
N SER A 309 4.56 18.29 5.02
CA SER A 309 4.00 17.04 4.50
C SER A 309 2.65 17.24 3.81
N LYS A 310 1.89 18.26 4.20
CA LYS A 310 0.57 18.56 3.64
C LYS A 310 0.58 18.70 2.11
N TYR A 311 1.68 19.20 1.55
CA TYR A 311 1.86 19.44 0.12
C TYR A 311 3.03 18.65 -0.46
N SER A 312 3.55 17.65 0.28
CA SER A 312 4.73 16.91 -0.16
C SER A 312 4.45 16.11 -1.44
N PRO A 313 5.16 16.41 -2.54
CA PRO A 313 5.03 15.63 -3.77
C PRO A 313 5.58 14.21 -3.62
N PHE A 314 6.31 13.92 -2.54
CA PHE A 314 6.90 12.62 -2.23
C PHE A 314 5.93 11.65 -1.54
N ALA A 315 4.77 12.15 -1.07
CA ALA A 315 3.75 11.33 -0.41
C ALA A 315 3.29 10.13 -1.26
N VAL A 316 3.34 10.27 -2.59
CA VAL A 316 2.87 9.24 -3.54
C VAL A 316 3.77 8.01 -3.63
N PHE A 317 4.93 8.01 -2.98
CA PHE A 317 5.81 6.84 -2.96
C PHE A 317 5.42 5.81 -1.90
N ASP A 318 4.53 6.18 -0.95
CA ASP A 318 3.85 5.27 -0.03
C ASP A 318 2.35 5.24 -0.36
N LEU A 319 2.00 4.47 -1.37
CA LEU A 319 0.63 4.36 -1.87
C LEU A 319 -0.32 3.74 -0.85
N GLN A 320 0.19 2.92 0.08
CA GLN A 320 -0.63 2.31 1.12
C GLN A 320 -1.27 3.39 1.99
N LYS A 321 -0.48 4.35 2.49
CA LYS A 321 -0.99 5.45 3.33
C LYS A 321 -2.02 6.32 2.64
N ILE A 322 -1.91 6.47 1.32
CA ILE A 322 -2.88 7.23 0.52
C ILE A 322 -4.19 6.46 0.38
N LEU A 323 -4.11 5.18 0.01
CA LEU A 323 -5.31 4.34 -0.18
C LEU A 323 -6.08 4.10 1.12
N THR A 324 -5.38 3.99 2.25
CA THR A 324 -6.00 3.83 3.57
C THR A 324 -6.55 5.13 4.13
N GLY A 325 -6.16 6.29 3.60
CA GLY A 325 -6.50 7.60 4.15
C GLY A 325 -5.64 7.99 5.37
N GLU A 326 -4.66 7.18 5.74
CA GLU A 326 -3.73 7.47 6.84
C GLU A 326 -3.00 8.80 6.61
N PHE A 327 -2.50 9.00 5.39
CA PHE A 327 -1.78 10.21 5.03
C PHE A 327 -2.66 11.45 5.18
N ALA A 328 -3.91 11.39 4.70
CA ALA A 328 -4.85 12.50 4.79
C ALA A 328 -5.17 12.89 6.24
N VAL A 329 -5.38 11.90 7.11
CA VAL A 329 -5.68 12.14 8.53
C VAL A 329 -4.45 12.68 9.28
N ARG A 330 -3.28 12.05 9.13
CA ARG A 330 -2.07 12.46 9.86
C ARG A 330 -1.54 13.83 9.46
N SER A 331 -1.57 14.14 8.17
CA SER A 331 -1.04 15.41 7.66
C SER A 331 -2.09 16.50 7.47
N GLN A 332 -3.36 16.21 7.79
CA GLN A 332 -4.50 17.10 7.48
C GLN A 332 -4.49 17.55 6.01
N SER A 333 -4.11 16.63 5.13
CA SER A 333 -3.85 16.89 3.73
C SER A 333 -5.06 16.50 2.88
N THR A 334 -5.20 17.15 1.74
CA THR A 334 -6.19 16.82 0.73
C THR A 334 -5.72 15.73 -0.25
N VAL A 335 -4.55 15.12 0.03
CA VAL A 335 -3.99 14.08 -0.85
C VAL A 335 -4.80 12.79 -0.71
N GLY A 336 -5.55 12.51 -1.74
CA GLY A 336 -6.29 11.26 -1.91
C GLY A 336 -5.86 10.57 -3.21
N LEU A 337 -6.62 9.55 -3.60
CA LEU A 337 -6.32 8.72 -4.77
C LEU A 337 -6.16 9.53 -6.07
N GLY A 338 -7.09 10.47 -6.35
CA GLY A 338 -7.01 11.33 -7.55
C GLY A 338 -5.75 12.20 -7.58
N THR A 339 -5.40 12.79 -6.43
CA THR A 339 -4.18 13.58 -6.29
C THR A 339 -2.92 12.73 -6.47
N ALA A 340 -2.96 11.46 -6.01
CA ALA A 340 -1.83 10.54 -6.20
C ALA A 340 -1.56 10.27 -7.69
N PHE A 341 -2.58 10.05 -8.51
CA PHE A 341 -2.42 9.90 -9.97
C PHE A 341 -1.84 11.15 -10.61
N ILE A 342 -2.33 12.34 -10.24
CA ILE A 342 -1.82 13.61 -10.77
C ILE A 342 -0.35 13.79 -10.39
N LEU A 343 0.02 13.52 -9.15
CA LEU A 343 1.40 13.65 -8.68
C LEU A 343 2.33 12.63 -9.36
N LEU A 344 1.93 11.36 -9.50
CA LEU A 344 2.70 10.37 -10.26
C LEU A 344 2.89 10.80 -11.72
N PHE A 345 1.83 11.31 -12.36
CA PHE A 345 1.93 11.84 -13.71
C PHE A 345 2.91 13.02 -13.80
N LEU A 346 2.85 13.98 -12.87
CA LEU A 346 3.76 15.13 -12.83
C LEU A 346 5.22 14.70 -12.61
N TRP A 347 5.46 13.72 -11.73
CA TRP A 347 6.78 13.11 -11.55
C TRP A 347 7.30 12.47 -12.85
N GLY A 348 6.44 11.71 -13.54
CA GLY A 348 6.78 11.10 -14.82
C GLY A 348 7.12 12.13 -15.88
N VAL A 349 6.29 13.15 -16.06
CA VAL A 349 6.51 14.26 -17.03
C VAL A 349 7.78 15.04 -16.68
N GLY A 350 7.97 15.39 -15.40
CA GLY A 350 9.17 16.10 -14.93
C GLY A 350 10.46 15.30 -15.19
N ALA A 351 10.44 14.01 -14.91
CA ALA A 351 11.58 13.14 -15.16
C ALA A 351 11.90 13.04 -16.65
N VAL A 352 10.90 12.85 -17.51
CA VAL A 352 11.08 12.81 -18.98
C VAL A 352 11.62 14.14 -19.48
N ALA A 353 11.04 15.28 -19.08
CA ALA A 353 11.50 16.60 -19.47
C ALA A 353 12.97 16.84 -19.08
N PHE A 354 13.34 16.49 -17.85
CA PHE A 354 14.74 16.58 -17.39
C PHE A 354 15.67 15.71 -18.24
N LEU A 355 15.31 14.46 -18.53
CA LEU A 355 16.13 13.55 -19.34
C LEU A 355 16.30 14.02 -20.78
N LEU A 356 15.27 14.61 -21.39
CA LEU A 356 15.37 15.20 -22.73
C LEU A 356 16.30 16.43 -22.76
N ILE A 357 16.28 17.27 -21.70
CA ILE A 357 17.19 18.41 -21.56
C ILE A 357 18.63 17.89 -21.36
N ALA A 358 18.81 16.89 -20.54
CA ALA A 358 20.12 16.28 -20.27
C ALA A 358 20.73 15.67 -21.54
N ASP A 359 19.92 15.03 -22.39
CA ASP A 359 20.34 14.50 -23.70
C ASP A 359 20.80 15.63 -24.61
N LYS A 360 20.00 16.70 -24.79
CA LYS A 360 20.36 17.86 -25.61
C LYS A 360 21.65 18.55 -25.14
N LYS A 361 21.91 18.60 -23.84
CA LYS A 361 23.11 19.21 -23.25
C LYS A 361 24.32 18.29 -23.18
N ASN A 362 24.21 17.07 -23.74
CA ASN A 362 25.26 16.02 -23.67
C ASN A 362 25.71 15.66 -22.25
N TRP A 363 24.87 15.86 -21.24
CA TRP A 363 25.16 15.46 -19.84
C TRP A 363 25.24 13.93 -19.69
N LEU A 364 24.52 13.21 -20.54
CA LEU A 364 24.54 11.75 -20.58
C LEU A 364 25.94 11.20 -20.94
N ALA A 365 26.66 11.89 -21.81
CA ALA A 365 27.98 11.49 -22.27
C ALA A 365 29.13 11.90 -21.31
N LYS A 366 28.99 13.05 -20.63
CA LYS A 366 30.09 13.63 -19.85
C LYS A 366 30.10 13.23 -18.39
N GLY A 367 28.99 12.71 -17.85
CA GLY A 367 28.81 12.60 -16.38
C GLY A 367 28.89 14.02 -15.78
N VAL A 368 27.82 14.52 -15.17
CA VAL A 368 27.74 15.93 -14.74
C VAL A 368 28.60 16.25 -13.52
N ILE A 369 29.21 15.25 -12.88
CA ILE A 369 30.11 15.46 -11.73
C ILE A 369 31.26 14.46 -11.79
#